data_e19a0fbe9ef69ef74b84bb8a00d75b65
#
_entry.id   e19a0fbe9ef69ef74b84bb8a00d75b65
#
_cell.length_a   1.000
_cell.length_b   1.000
_cell.length_c   1.000
_cell.angle_alpha   90.00
_cell.angle_beta   90.00
_cell.angle_gamma   90.00
#
_symmetry.space_group_name_H-M   'P 1'
#
loop_
_entity.id
_entity.type
_entity.pdbx_description
1 polymer ?
#
loop_
_entity_poly.entity_id
_entity_poly.type
_entity_poly.pdbx_seq_one_letter_code
_entity_poly.pdbx_strand_id
1 'polypeptide(L)'
;PEEYRLAEVSVDQRRHADGDYAVVERTFHTPAGSLSDRIKIPPAGREYGVSPHPIRTAHRVQGPDELAAPRYLLPEVDTNYDFLHQARETLGDRGVALINIQSALDHHAGDARGMEDLMVDYYEDRPFFDAILGMYHERCLQEEKAALEGGAEFIFGSWYFNSLSAGWSPAIFAE
;
A
#
# COMPACT_ATOMS: atom_id res chain seq x y z
N PRO A 1 8.02 9.66 10.93
CA PRO A 1 7.08 10.33 10.03
C PRO A 1 7.74 10.36 8.66
N GLU A 2 7.22 9.53 7.75
CA GLU A 2 7.60 9.61 6.36
C GLU A 2 7.09 10.95 5.85
N GLU A 3 8.00 11.84 5.56
CA GLU A 3 7.69 13.04 4.83
C GLU A 3 7.31 12.61 3.42
N TYR A 4 6.01 12.58 3.12
CA TYR A 4 5.54 12.50 1.75
C TYR A 4 5.98 13.78 1.03
N ARG A 5 7.19 13.75 0.47
CA ARG A 5 7.69 14.80 -0.43
C ARG A 5 7.17 14.56 -1.84
N LEU A 6 5.86 14.61 -1.98
CA LEU A 6 5.22 14.57 -3.29
C LEU A 6 5.06 16.02 -3.73
N ALA A 7 5.51 16.34 -4.93
CA ALA A 7 5.66 17.73 -5.41
C ALA A 7 4.36 18.55 -5.39
N GLU A 8 3.20 17.89 -5.44
CA GLU A 8 1.88 18.52 -5.55
C GLU A 8 0.95 18.17 -4.39
N VAL A 9 1.49 17.59 -3.29
CA VAL A 9 0.69 17.16 -2.14
C VAL A 9 1.17 17.86 -0.88
N SER A 10 0.24 18.46 -0.14
CA SER A 10 0.48 18.89 1.24
C SER A 10 -0.29 18.00 2.21
N VAL A 11 0.27 17.82 3.41
CA VAL A 11 -0.31 16.92 4.43
C VAL A 11 -0.48 17.67 5.74
N ASP A 12 -1.72 17.75 6.19
CA ASP A 12 -2.04 18.16 7.55
C ASP A 12 -2.11 16.93 8.44
N GLN A 13 -1.40 16.98 9.58
CA GLN A 13 -1.36 15.85 10.50
C GLN A 13 -1.67 16.31 11.93
N ARG A 14 -2.56 15.59 12.58
CA ARG A 14 -2.86 15.73 14.00
C ARG A 14 -2.57 14.42 14.74
N ARG A 15 -1.94 14.53 15.90
CA ARG A 15 -1.71 13.38 16.79
C ARG A 15 -2.32 13.65 18.16
N HIS A 16 -3.04 12.66 18.71
CA HIS A 16 -3.61 12.70 20.05
C HIS A 16 -3.60 11.31 20.68
N ALA A 17 -3.88 11.23 21.98
CA ALA A 17 -4.02 9.97 22.69
C ALA A 17 -5.49 9.50 22.68
N ASP A 18 -5.69 8.19 22.63
CA ASP A 18 -6.97 7.50 22.81
C ASP A 18 -6.72 6.27 23.72
N GLY A 19 -6.89 6.46 25.02
CA GLY A 19 -6.44 5.53 26.02
C GLY A 19 -4.92 5.34 25.93
N ASP A 20 -4.46 4.10 25.84
CA ASP A 20 -3.04 3.75 25.71
C ASP A 20 -2.51 3.91 24.28
N TYR A 21 -3.39 4.15 23.33
CA TYR A 21 -3.02 4.27 21.91
C TYR A 21 -2.71 5.71 21.52
N ALA A 22 -1.80 5.88 20.58
CA ALA A 22 -1.67 7.14 19.85
C ALA A 22 -2.51 7.06 18.56
N VAL A 23 -3.31 8.12 18.34
CA VAL A 23 -4.08 8.26 17.10
C VAL A 23 -3.44 9.32 16.24
N VAL A 24 -3.24 9.00 14.97
CA VAL A 24 -2.76 9.92 13.94
C VAL A 24 -3.86 10.10 12.91
N GLU A 25 -4.31 11.34 12.75
CA GLU A 25 -5.25 11.76 11.71
C GLU A 25 -4.46 12.55 10.66
N ARG A 26 -4.64 12.24 9.38
CA ARG A 26 -3.98 12.95 8.28
C ARG A 26 -5.00 13.38 7.24
N THR A 27 -4.76 14.54 6.67
CA THR A 27 -5.48 15.01 5.48
C THR A 27 -4.45 15.34 4.42
N PHE A 28 -4.57 14.70 3.27
CA PHE A 28 -3.74 14.88 2.10
C PHE A 28 -4.47 15.78 1.12
N HIS A 29 -3.90 16.94 0.83
CA HIS A 29 -4.44 17.87 -0.16
C HIS A 29 -3.74 17.64 -1.47
N THR A 30 -4.50 17.24 -2.48
CA THR A 30 -4.01 16.96 -3.84
C THR A 30 -4.72 17.86 -4.87
N PRO A 31 -4.19 18.01 -6.09
CA PRO A 31 -4.87 18.75 -7.17
C PRO A 31 -6.25 18.17 -7.54
N ALA A 32 -6.49 16.90 -7.24
CA ALA A 32 -7.76 16.20 -7.54
C ALA A 32 -8.71 16.12 -6.34
N GLY A 33 -8.39 16.75 -5.22
CA GLY A 33 -9.20 16.75 -4.01
C GLY A 33 -8.42 16.35 -2.76
N SER A 34 -9.12 16.27 -1.63
CA SER A 34 -8.52 15.92 -0.35
C SER A 34 -8.92 14.51 0.07
N LEU A 35 -7.96 13.77 0.61
CA LEU A 35 -8.16 12.45 1.20
C LEU A 35 -7.82 12.51 2.68
N SER A 36 -8.48 11.71 3.49
CA SER A 36 -8.17 11.65 4.92
C SER A 36 -8.06 10.22 5.41
N ASP A 37 -7.16 9.98 6.35
CA ASP A 37 -7.06 8.70 7.05
C ASP A 37 -6.88 8.87 8.55
N ARG A 38 -7.13 7.76 9.27
CA ARG A 38 -6.89 7.67 10.70
C ARG A 38 -6.17 6.37 11.01
N ILE A 39 -5.06 6.48 11.76
CA ILE A 39 -4.23 5.36 12.16
C ILE A 39 -4.18 5.33 13.69
N LYS A 40 -4.46 4.17 14.27
CA LYS A 40 -4.32 3.89 15.69
C LYS A 40 -3.03 3.09 15.90
N ILE A 41 -2.11 3.65 16.69
CA ILE A 41 -0.78 3.09 16.94
C ILE A 41 -0.78 2.50 18.34
N PRO A 42 -0.64 1.18 18.52
CA PRO A 42 -0.54 0.56 19.83
C PRO A 42 0.76 0.98 20.53
N PRO A 43 0.78 1.01 21.87
CA PRO A 43 2.01 1.22 22.63
C PRO A 43 2.96 0.03 22.44
N ALA A 44 4.24 0.26 22.75
CA ALA A 44 5.22 -0.81 22.81
C ALA A 44 4.98 -1.65 24.08
N GLY A 45 4.94 -2.97 23.94
CA GLY A 45 4.77 -3.89 25.06
C GLY A 45 4.20 -5.23 24.62
N ARG A 46 4.59 -6.30 25.29
CA ARG A 46 4.12 -7.65 24.96
C ARG A 46 2.63 -7.85 25.22
N GLU A 47 2.03 -7.06 26.10
CA GLU A 47 0.60 -7.02 26.39
C GLU A 47 -0.24 -6.59 25.16
N TYR A 48 0.36 -5.90 24.21
CA TYR A 48 -0.27 -5.49 22.94
C TYR A 48 0.07 -6.40 21.75
N GLY A 49 0.79 -7.50 22.01
CA GLY A 49 1.18 -8.50 21.03
C GLY A 49 2.69 -8.59 20.83
N VAL A 50 3.13 -9.62 20.15
CA VAL A 50 4.57 -9.88 19.88
C VAL A 50 5.16 -8.81 18.97
N SER A 51 4.36 -8.30 18.04
CA SER A 51 4.72 -7.21 17.13
C SER A 51 3.48 -6.37 16.84
N PRO A 52 3.12 -5.45 17.75
CA PRO A 52 1.92 -4.62 17.55
C PRO A 52 2.11 -3.70 16.35
N HIS A 53 1.19 -3.81 15.38
CA HIS A 53 1.19 -2.99 14.17
C HIS A 53 0.18 -1.85 14.27
N PRO A 54 0.46 -0.70 13.63
CA PRO A 54 -0.54 0.34 13.45
C PRO A 54 -1.79 -0.21 12.74
N ILE A 55 -2.95 0.20 13.21
CA ILE A 55 -4.25 -0.21 12.65
C ILE A 55 -4.86 1.02 11.98
N ARG A 56 -5.18 0.91 10.69
CA ARG A 56 -5.95 1.95 10.02
C ARG A 56 -7.42 1.80 10.39
N THR A 57 -7.99 2.83 11.00
CA THR A 57 -9.38 2.87 11.45
C THR A 57 -10.29 3.73 10.57
N ALA A 58 -9.69 4.50 9.66
CA ALA A 58 -10.38 5.15 8.55
C ALA A 58 -9.44 5.13 7.33
N HIS A 59 -9.92 4.66 6.23
CA HIS A 59 -9.18 4.53 4.97
C HIS A 59 -9.31 5.79 4.13
N ARG A 60 -8.33 6.04 3.26
CA ARG A 60 -8.20 7.29 2.49
C ARG A 60 -9.29 7.47 1.44
N VAL A 61 -9.72 6.37 0.81
CA VAL A 61 -10.70 6.39 -0.28
C VAL A 61 -12.04 5.91 0.26
N GLN A 62 -13.04 6.77 0.24
CA GLN A 62 -14.38 6.47 0.74
C GLN A 62 -15.37 6.15 -0.39
N GLY A 63 -15.07 6.53 -1.63
CA GLY A 63 -15.95 6.26 -2.76
C GLY A 63 -15.36 6.66 -4.11
N PRO A 64 -16.12 6.44 -5.19
CA PRO A 64 -15.65 6.63 -6.57
C PRO A 64 -15.25 8.08 -6.89
N ASP A 65 -15.86 9.07 -6.25
CA ASP A 65 -15.56 10.49 -6.47
C ASP A 65 -14.13 10.87 -6.06
N GLU A 66 -13.50 10.08 -5.20
CA GLU A 66 -12.16 10.31 -4.69
C GLU A 66 -11.07 9.56 -5.47
N LEU A 67 -11.43 8.75 -6.47
CA LEU A 67 -10.51 7.85 -7.18
C LEU A 67 -9.35 8.56 -7.89
N ALA A 68 -9.52 9.83 -8.27
CA ALA A 68 -8.47 10.59 -8.94
C ALA A 68 -7.33 11.03 -7.99
N ALA A 69 -7.65 11.26 -6.71
CA ALA A 69 -6.72 11.83 -5.74
C ALA A 69 -5.59 10.86 -5.30
N PRO A 70 -5.80 9.54 -5.10
CA PRO A 70 -4.74 8.61 -4.73
C PRO A 70 -3.55 8.53 -5.67
N ARG A 71 -3.73 8.86 -6.95
CA ARG A 71 -2.64 8.90 -7.95
C ARG A 71 -1.53 9.86 -7.56
N TYR A 72 -1.88 10.96 -6.91
CA TYR A 72 -0.92 11.97 -6.42
C TYR A 72 -0.13 11.50 -5.19
N LEU A 73 -0.58 10.45 -4.52
CA LEU A 73 0.09 9.86 -3.37
C LEU A 73 1.10 8.77 -3.77
N LEU A 74 1.17 8.42 -5.04
CA LEU A 74 2.14 7.48 -5.57
C LEU A 74 3.43 8.25 -5.93
N PRO A 75 4.57 7.95 -5.30
CA PRO A 75 5.84 8.56 -5.69
C PRO A 75 6.20 8.14 -7.13
N GLU A 76 7.15 8.81 -7.74
CA GLU A 76 7.73 8.33 -8.99
C GLU A 76 8.30 6.93 -8.84
N VAL A 77 8.26 6.13 -9.92
CA VAL A 77 8.87 4.80 -9.90
C VAL A 77 10.38 4.95 -9.76
N ASP A 78 10.95 4.33 -8.75
CA ASP A 78 12.39 4.31 -8.58
C ASP A 78 13.04 3.49 -9.70
N THR A 79 14.02 4.05 -10.35
CA THR A 79 14.81 3.41 -11.42
C THR A 79 16.26 3.18 -11.01
N ASN A 80 16.65 3.54 -9.78
CA ASN A 80 18.00 3.32 -9.26
C ASN A 80 18.09 1.97 -8.53
N TYR A 81 18.70 1.01 -9.18
CA TYR A 81 18.93 -0.33 -8.66
C TYR A 81 20.42 -0.63 -8.34
N ASP A 82 21.26 0.38 -8.13
CA ASP A 82 22.68 0.20 -7.77
C ASP A 82 22.86 -0.65 -6.51
N PHE A 83 21.95 -0.52 -5.55
CA PHE A 83 21.95 -1.33 -4.32
C PHE A 83 21.78 -2.83 -4.60
N LEU A 84 21.04 -3.19 -5.64
CA LEU A 84 20.81 -4.58 -6.05
C LEU A 84 22.11 -5.19 -6.60
N HIS A 85 22.82 -4.45 -7.43
CA HIS A 85 24.11 -4.87 -7.96
C HIS A 85 25.15 -5.06 -6.85
N GLN A 86 25.24 -4.11 -5.91
CA GLN A 86 26.10 -4.20 -4.74
C GLN A 86 25.75 -5.39 -3.83
N ALA A 87 24.46 -5.65 -3.62
CA ALA A 87 23.99 -6.79 -2.85
C ALA A 87 24.40 -8.11 -3.51
N ARG A 88 24.24 -8.24 -4.81
CA ARG A 88 24.64 -9.44 -5.58
C ARG A 88 26.15 -9.68 -5.52
N GLU A 89 26.97 -8.65 -5.71
CA GLU A 89 28.42 -8.75 -5.56
C GLU A 89 28.83 -9.20 -4.15
N THR A 90 28.16 -8.68 -3.12
CA THR A 90 28.44 -9.03 -1.72
C THR A 90 28.01 -10.47 -1.41
N LEU A 91 26.89 -10.93 -1.93
CA LEU A 91 26.36 -12.27 -1.69
C LEU A 91 27.14 -13.34 -2.46
N GLY A 92 27.51 -13.06 -3.72
CA GLY A 92 28.11 -14.07 -4.60
C GLY A 92 27.29 -15.35 -4.63
N ASP A 93 27.92 -16.51 -4.44
CA ASP A 93 27.25 -17.81 -4.46
C ASP A 93 26.52 -18.16 -3.15
N ARG A 94 26.49 -17.26 -2.16
CA ARG A 94 25.91 -17.53 -0.84
C ARG A 94 24.42 -17.23 -0.74
N GLY A 95 23.83 -16.59 -1.77
CA GLY A 95 22.42 -16.22 -1.74
C GLY A 95 21.98 -15.48 -2.99
N VAL A 96 20.71 -15.09 -2.99
CA VAL A 96 20.09 -14.29 -4.08
C VAL A 96 19.63 -12.95 -3.53
N ALA A 97 19.76 -11.91 -4.33
CA ALA A 97 19.14 -10.61 -4.08
C ALA A 97 17.80 -10.57 -4.83
N LEU A 98 16.76 -10.14 -4.13
CA LEU A 98 15.42 -10.01 -4.72
C LEU A 98 14.89 -8.59 -4.49
N ILE A 99 13.96 -8.17 -5.33
CA ILE A 99 13.17 -6.95 -5.15
C ILE A 99 11.81 -7.35 -4.61
N ASN A 100 11.37 -6.67 -3.55
CA ASN A 100 10.03 -6.81 -3.02
C ASN A 100 9.12 -5.74 -3.64
N ILE A 101 8.06 -6.17 -4.32
CA ILE A 101 7.02 -5.29 -4.87
C ILE A 101 5.72 -5.62 -4.15
N GLN A 102 5.06 -4.58 -3.66
CA GLN A 102 3.80 -4.72 -2.95
C GLN A 102 2.67 -5.01 -3.94
N SER A 103 1.72 -5.85 -3.53
CA SER A 103 0.59 -6.21 -4.39
C SER A 103 -0.42 -5.07 -4.53
N ALA A 104 -1.06 -5.01 -5.70
CA ALA A 104 -2.09 -4.02 -5.99
C ALA A 104 -3.31 -4.17 -5.08
N LEU A 105 -3.73 -5.41 -4.80
CA LEU A 105 -4.97 -5.68 -4.06
C LEU A 105 -4.84 -5.33 -2.59
N ASP A 106 -3.92 -5.96 -1.86
CA ASP A 106 -3.89 -5.84 -0.41
C ASP A 106 -3.04 -4.68 0.11
N HIS A 107 -1.87 -4.43 -0.46
CA HIS A 107 -1.03 -3.33 0.02
C HIS A 107 -1.47 -1.97 -0.47
N HIS A 108 -1.93 -1.86 -1.71
CA HIS A 108 -2.31 -0.56 -2.26
C HIS A 108 -3.80 -0.29 -2.14
N ALA A 109 -4.64 -1.06 -2.84
CA ALA A 109 -6.09 -0.85 -2.80
C ALA A 109 -6.66 -1.12 -1.41
N GLY A 110 -6.21 -2.20 -0.74
CA GLY A 110 -6.62 -2.55 0.62
C GLY A 110 -6.20 -1.53 1.67
N ASP A 111 -5.01 -0.92 1.55
CA ASP A 111 -4.59 0.18 2.43
C ASP A 111 -5.36 1.47 2.13
N ALA A 112 -5.69 1.72 0.88
CA ALA A 112 -6.40 2.94 0.47
C ALA A 112 -7.90 2.90 0.79
N ARG A 113 -8.60 1.79 0.52
CA ARG A 113 -10.05 1.64 0.64
C ARG A 113 -10.48 0.82 1.85
N GLY A 114 -9.65 -0.12 2.31
CA GLY A 114 -10.02 -1.14 3.29
C GLY A 114 -10.48 -2.44 2.62
N MET A 115 -10.02 -3.58 3.15
CA MET A 115 -10.34 -4.89 2.55
C MET A 115 -11.83 -5.23 2.64
N GLU A 116 -12.49 -4.88 3.76
CA GLU A 116 -13.93 -5.11 3.94
C GLU A 116 -14.73 -4.32 2.90
N ASP A 117 -14.42 -3.03 2.76
CA ASP A 117 -15.09 -2.15 1.79
C ASP A 117 -14.81 -2.59 0.34
N LEU A 118 -13.59 -3.03 0.03
CA LEU A 118 -13.27 -3.59 -1.30
C LEU A 118 -14.06 -4.86 -1.61
N MET A 119 -14.30 -5.72 -0.61
CA MET A 119 -15.15 -6.91 -0.79
C MET A 119 -16.60 -6.52 -1.06
N VAL A 120 -17.11 -5.50 -0.39
CA VAL A 120 -18.45 -4.95 -0.66
C VAL A 120 -18.49 -4.35 -2.06
N ASP A 121 -17.51 -3.52 -2.43
CA ASP A 121 -17.42 -2.89 -3.75
C ASP A 121 -17.36 -3.93 -4.89
N TYR A 122 -16.68 -5.07 -4.68
CA TYR A 122 -16.65 -6.16 -5.67
C TYR A 122 -18.07 -6.63 -6.08
N TYR A 123 -19.00 -6.67 -5.13
CA TYR A 123 -20.38 -7.13 -5.36
C TYR A 123 -21.35 -6.00 -5.70
N GLU A 124 -21.18 -4.82 -5.11
CA GLU A 124 -22.15 -3.73 -5.17
C GLU A 124 -21.74 -2.63 -6.15
N ASP A 125 -20.45 -2.39 -6.34
CA ASP A 125 -19.90 -1.38 -7.28
C ASP A 125 -18.67 -1.91 -8.02
N ARG A 126 -18.88 -2.93 -8.84
CA ARG A 126 -17.82 -3.56 -9.64
C ARG A 126 -17.00 -2.56 -10.49
N PRO A 127 -17.60 -1.55 -11.14
CA PRO A 127 -16.84 -0.54 -11.87
C PRO A 127 -15.84 0.23 -11.00
N PHE A 128 -16.22 0.58 -9.77
CA PHE A 128 -15.34 1.24 -8.83
C PHE A 128 -14.22 0.31 -8.34
N PHE A 129 -14.56 -0.93 -7.97
CA PHE A 129 -13.58 -1.95 -7.59
C PHE A 129 -12.53 -2.16 -8.69
N ASP A 130 -12.97 -2.37 -9.95
CA ASP A 130 -12.07 -2.57 -11.06
C ASP A 130 -11.20 -1.33 -11.34
N ALA A 131 -11.75 -0.13 -11.16
CA ALA A 131 -11.02 1.11 -11.39
C ALA A 131 -9.93 1.37 -10.34
N ILE A 132 -10.23 1.16 -9.04
CA ILE A 132 -9.23 1.33 -7.97
C ILE A 132 -8.15 0.25 -8.04
N LEU A 133 -8.53 -1.00 -8.26
CA LEU A 133 -7.57 -2.10 -8.42
C LEU A 133 -6.70 -1.91 -9.65
N GLY A 134 -7.29 -1.56 -10.80
CA GLY A 134 -6.59 -1.32 -12.05
C GLY A 134 -5.56 -0.20 -11.95
N MET A 135 -5.90 0.88 -11.24
CA MET A 135 -4.96 2.00 -10.99
C MET A 135 -3.70 1.54 -10.26
N TYR A 136 -3.85 0.74 -9.21
CA TYR A 136 -2.72 0.24 -8.45
C TYR A 136 -1.99 -0.91 -9.15
N HIS A 137 -2.72 -1.73 -9.91
CA HIS A 137 -2.11 -2.78 -10.74
C HIS A 137 -1.20 -2.19 -11.82
N GLU A 138 -1.65 -1.15 -12.51
CA GLU A 138 -0.81 -0.41 -13.46
C GLU A 138 0.49 0.10 -12.82
N ARG A 139 0.40 0.60 -11.59
CA ARG A 139 1.57 1.05 -10.82
C ARG A 139 2.51 -0.11 -10.51
N CYS A 140 2.00 -1.24 -10.04
CA CYS A 140 2.82 -2.43 -9.75
C CYS A 140 3.54 -2.91 -11.01
N LEU A 141 2.88 -2.95 -12.16
CA LEU A 141 3.50 -3.31 -13.44
C LEU A 141 4.64 -2.36 -13.84
N GLN A 142 4.50 -1.06 -13.57
CA GLN A 142 5.58 -0.09 -13.80
C GLN A 142 6.78 -0.36 -12.90
N GLU A 143 6.56 -0.68 -11.63
CA GLU A 143 7.62 -1.02 -10.66
C GLU A 143 8.31 -2.33 -11.02
N GLU A 144 7.54 -3.36 -11.40
CA GLU A 144 8.08 -4.65 -11.86
C GLU A 144 8.95 -4.47 -13.11
N LYS A 145 8.47 -3.69 -14.07
CA LYS A 145 9.21 -3.39 -15.30
C LYS A 145 10.52 -2.65 -14.98
N ALA A 146 10.46 -1.62 -14.15
CA ALA A 146 11.65 -0.88 -13.74
C ALA A 146 12.66 -1.77 -13.00
N ALA A 147 12.18 -2.68 -12.13
CA ALA A 147 13.03 -3.63 -11.42
C ALA A 147 13.74 -4.60 -12.39
N LEU A 148 13.02 -5.14 -13.39
CA LEU A 148 13.59 -6.02 -14.40
C LEU A 148 14.61 -5.29 -15.28
N GLU A 149 14.30 -4.07 -15.72
CA GLU A 149 15.22 -3.22 -16.49
C GLU A 149 16.46 -2.85 -15.65
N GLY A 150 16.30 -2.69 -14.33
CA GLY A 150 17.36 -2.48 -13.35
C GLY A 150 18.18 -3.74 -13.02
N GLY A 151 17.87 -4.89 -13.66
CA GLY A 151 18.63 -6.13 -13.51
C GLY A 151 18.16 -7.06 -12.40
N ALA A 152 16.92 -6.90 -11.90
CA ALA A 152 16.35 -7.85 -10.95
C ALA A 152 16.16 -9.21 -11.63
N GLU A 153 16.67 -10.26 -10.99
CA GLU A 153 16.48 -11.66 -11.44
C GLU A 153 15.30 -12.32 -10.70
N PHE A 154 15.00 -11.80 -9.52
CA PHE A 154 13.93 -12.30 -8.67
C PHE A 154 13.10 -11.14 -8.15
N ILE A 155 11.78 -11.24 -8.35
CA ILE A 155 10.79 -10.35 -7.78
C ILE A 155 9.96 -11.15 -6.78
N PHE A 156 9.84 -10.64 -5.58
CA PHE A 156 8.95 -11.16 -4.56
C PHE A 156 7.68 -10.32 -4.52
N GLY A 157 6.57 -10.87 -5.01
CA GLY A 157 5.26 -10.27 -4.86
C GLY A 157 4.81 -10.39 -3.41
N SER A 158 4.84 -9.29 -2.68
CA SER A 158 4.39 -9.26 -1.30
C SER A 158 2.88 -9.38 -1.23
N TRP A 159 2.39 -10.37 -0.48
CA TRP A 159 0.97 -10.66 -0.27
C TRP A 159 0.70 -10.88 1.21
N TYR A 160 -0.23 -10.14 1.76
CA TYR A 160 -0.62 -10.26 3.16
C TYR A 160 -2.03 -10.82 3.31
N PHE A 161 -2.96 -10.35 2.47
CA PHE A 161 -4.38 -10.64 2.55
C PHE A 161 -4.94 -11.28 1.27
N ASN A 162 -4.12 -11.59 0.29
CA ASN A 162 -4.53 -12.24 -0.97
C ASN A 162 -4.83 -13.74 -0.83
N SER A 163 -4.80 -14.27 0.39
CA SER A 163 -5.11 -15.66 0.61
C SER A 163 -6.60 -15.90 0.72
N LEU A 164 -7.05 -17.11 0.42
CA LEU A 164 -8.43 -17.55 0.65
C LEU A 164 -8.88 -17.34 2.10
N SER A 165 -7.95 -17.26 3.04
CA SER A 165 -8.22 -16.95 4.44
C SER A 165 -8.58 -15.48 4.69
N ALA A 166 -8.32 -14.60 3.73
CA ALA A 166 -8.69 -13.18 3.81
C ALA A 166 -10.12 -12.87 3.32
N GLY A 167 -10.90 -13.89 3.01
CA GLY A 167 -12.31 -13.72 2.64
C GLY A 167 -12.62 -13.83 1.15
N TRP A 168 -11.60 -13.86 0.27
CA TRP A 168 -11.80 -14.07 -1.15
C TRP A 168 -12.12 -15.53 -1.46
N SER A 169 -13.22 -15.78 -2.18
CA SER A 169 -13.52 -17.14 -2.64
C SER A 169 -12.54 -17.60 -3.72
N PRO A 170 -12.34 -18.92 -3.92
CA PRO A 170 -11.49 -19.42 -5.01
C PRO A 170 -11.92 -18.92 -6.39
N ALA A 171 -13.22 -18.69 -6.60
CA ALA A 171 -13.75 -18.19 -7.85
C ALA A 171 -13.33 -16.72 -8.11
N ILE A 172 -13.45 -15.88 -7.07
CA ILE A 172 -13.02 -14.47 -7.15
C ILE A 172 -11.51 -14.36 -7.32
N PHE A 173 -10.75 -15.20 -6.61
CA PHE A 173 -9.29 -15.19 -6.69
C PHE A 173 -8.76 -15.60 -8.06
N ALA A 174 -9.54 -16.32 -8.86
CA ALA A 174 -9.16 -16.76 -10.20
C ALA A 174 -9.49 -15.74 -11.32
N GLU A 175 -10.22 -14.67 -11.00
CA GLU A 175 -10.51 -13.57 -11.93
C GLU A 175 -9.34 -12.58 -12.04
#